data_dda3b73850c48e4910c03ff5222d5e6b
#
_entry.id   dda3b73850c48e4910c03ff5222d5e6b
#
_cell.length_a   1.000
_cell.length_b   1.000
_cell.length_c   1.000
_cell.angle_alpha   90.00
_cell.angle_beta   90.00
_cell.angle_gamma   90.00
#
_symmetry.space_group_name_H-M   'P 1'
#
loop_
_entity.id
_entity.type
_entity.pdbx_description
1 polymer ?
#
loop_
_entity_poly.entity_id
_entity_poly.type
_entity_poly.pdbx_seq_one_letter_code
_entity_poly.pdbx_strand_id
1 'polypeptide(L)'
;MLPLQQAREVRDSVIEYIKATYQFKEKDVSDAFYRFIEDKNDGLFKGPFVSLKPPFVSATEEECANIPLDITPSFPPYKHQLQAFRQLSMKNGHSPEPTLLTTGTGSGKTECFLYPILDYCYHCNQYERQTGVKVIIMYPMNALASDQAKRLAETIWNDPRLKDKVTAGLFVGEGIDAKEYPRTMGSDHIIENRDAILDTVPDILLTNFKMLDYGLMRQKFMSLWKGNIETEQKALRFIVLDELHTYDGAQGTDVANLIRRLKLKLHIPKGLLCPIGTSATIGSGSDSKACLCEYAMNVFGETFLEENVIEEHRIAVDDYVDVVSNGIPDGKLIKECVFQNDDTVDTYIRRICKYWLKNSEASPIEAGISLRRMGIVRDLLFVLKDGILSIDEIQNKLEDNTEFRRLRQQHNEKTCKIAIENLLALIAYSKRLLANGKTIPLMYLQVQLWQRELSGILRYVQKEPEFVWRGNLNKDDERIALPMYFCRDCGASGWISRRLATDDRYCSDVKTVNTAFAEREKEVYLLNTEMKR
;
A
#
# COMPACT_ATOMS: atom_id res chain seq x y z
N MET A 1 10.42 -2.96 -17.74
CA MET A 1 10.64 -1.96 -16.67
C MET A 1 11.63 -2.56 -15.69
N LEU A 2 12.65 -1.82 -15.28
CA LEU A 2 13.70 -2.27 -14.34
C LEU A 2 13.48 -1.57 -13.00
N PRO A 3 12.88 -2.22 -11.99
CA PRO A 3 12.43 -1.55 -10.77
C PRO A 3 13.55 -0.86 -9.98
N LEU A 4 14.73 -1.46 -9.90
CA LEU A 4 15.89 -0.85 -9.20
C LEU A 4 16.41 0.39 -9.93
N GLN A 5 16.52 0.32 -11.26
CA GLN A 5 16.95 1.46 -12.07
C GLN A 5 15.96 2.61 -11.97
N GLN A 6 14.66 2.32 -12.05
CA GLN A 6 13.61 3.31 -11.87
C GLN A 6 13.66 3.98 -10.49
N ALA A 7 13.90 3.20 -9.42
CA ALA A 7 14.05 3.76 -8.07
C ALA A 7 15.24 4.74 -7.98
N ARG A 8 16.34 4.45 -8.67
CA ARG A 8 17.51 5.37 -8.76
C ARG A 8 17.18 6.64 -9.53
N GLU A 9 16.56 6.50 -10.69
CA GLU A 9 16.16 7.65 -11.52
C GLU A 9 15.19 8.57 -10.78
N VAL A 10 14.21 8.02 -10.06
CA VAL A 10 13.29 8.80 -9.21
C VAL A 10 14.06 9.52 -8.10
N ARG A 11 14.97 8.82 -7.40
CA ARG A 11 15.80 9.43 -6.35
C ARG A 11 16.61 10.60 -6.90
N ASP A 12 17.31 10.38 -7.99
CA ASP A 12 18.23 11.37 -8.56
C ASP A 12 17.43 12.58 -9.10
N SER A 13 16.31 12.35 -9.77
CA SER A 13 15.41 13.43 -10.25
C SER A 13 14.84 14.27 -9.10
N VAL A 14 14.43 13.65 -7.99
CA VAL A 14 13.93 14.38 -6.82
C VAL A 14 15.04 15.19 -6.16
N ILE A 15 16.26 14.64 -6.03
CA ILE A 15 17.41 15.36 -5.49
C ILE A 15 17.74 16.57 -6.37
N GLU A 16 17.79 16.40 -7.69
CA GLU A 16 18.01 17.50 -8.65
C GLU A 16 16.93 18.57 -8.53
N TYR A 17 15.67 18.18 -8.44
CA TYR A 17 14.55 19.11 -8.23
C TYR A 17 14.72 19.91 -6.92
N ILE A 18 15.12 19.25 -5.83
CA ILE A 18 15.35 19.91 -4.54
C ILE A 18 16.52 20.90 -4.67
N LYS A 19 17.62 20.50 -5.30
CA LYS A 19 18.78 21.40 -5.54
C LYS A 19 18.40 22.61 -6.38
N ALA A 20 17.58 22.42 -7.41
CA ALA A 20 17.07 23.51 -8.24
C ALA A 20 16.12 24.46 -7.47
N THR A 21 15.36 23.90 -6.51
CA THR A 21 14.37 24.66 -5.72
C THR A 21 15.00 25.42 -4.55
N TYR A 22 15.95 24.77 -3.86
CA TYR A 22 16.63 25.31 -2.66
C TYR A 22 18.00 25.89 -3.03
N GLN A 23 18.00 27.03 -3.72
CA GLN A 23 19.21 27.76 -4.07
C GLN A 23 19.53 28.77 -2.95
N PHE A 24 20.31 28.34 -1.98
CA PHE A 24 20.71 29.21 -0.86
C PHE A 24 21.66 30.31 -1.33
N LYS A 25 21.50 31.51 -0.78
CA LYS A 25 22.37 32.65 -1.04
C LYS A 25 23.82 32.39 -0.58
N GLU A 26 23.98 31.65 0.51
CA GLU A 26 25.25 31.30 1.11
C GLU A 26 25.70 29.94 0.57
N LYS A 27 26.88 29.93 -0.09
CA LYS A 27 27.41 28.73 -0.73
C LYS A 27 27.67 27.61 0.27
N ASP A 28 28.19 27.94 1.46
CA ASP A 28 28.49 26.96 2.52
C ASP A 28 27.23 26.23 2.98
N VAL A 29 26.12 26.96 3.08
CA VAL A 29 24.80 26.39 3.44
C VAL A 29 24.32 25.47 2.32
N SER A 30 24.42 25.88 1.05
CA SER A 30 24.09 25.04 -0.11
C SER A 30 24.88 23.74 -0.11
N ASP A 31 26.20 23.84 0.02
CA ASP A 31 27.12 22.68 -0.05
C ASP A 31 26.88 21.73 1.12
N ALA A 32 26.60 22.24 2.31
CA ALA A 32 26.27 21.43 3.47
C ALA A 32 24.90 20.75 3.34
N PHE A 33 23.88 21.49 2.86
CA PHE A 33 22.54 20.97 2.64
C PHE A 33 22.51 19.88 1.57
N TYR A 34 23.19 20.09 0.45
CA TYR A 34 23.25 19.11 -0.63
C TYR A 34 23.96 17.84 -0.19
N ARG A 35 25.10 17.95 0.49
CA ARG A 35 25.78 16.78 1.09
C ARG A 35 24.89 16.03 2.07
N PHE A 36 24.12 16.76 2.88
CA PHE A 36 23.21 16.16 3.87
C PHE A 36 22.08 15.37 3.21
N ILE A 37 21.40 15.92 2.18
CA ILE A 37 20.31 15.21 1.50
C ILE A 37 20.79 14.06 0.62
N GLU A 38 22.02 14.11 0.12
CA GLU A 38 22.64 13.08 -0.72
C GLU A 38 23.34 11.96 0.07
N ASP A 39 23.46 12.11 1.38
CA ASP A 39 24.12 11.08 2.19
C ASP A 39 23.46 9.72 2.00
N LYS A 40 24.30 8.67 1.82
CA LYS A 40 23.81 7.32 1.47
C LYS A 40 23.13 6.61 2.63
N ASN A 41 23.55 6.91 3.87
CA ASN A 41 23.06 6.21 5.05
C ASN A 41 21.98 7.00 5.76
N ASP A 42 22.14 8.31 5.81
CA ASP A 42 21.27 9.19 6.59
C ASP A 42 20.70 10.39 5.82
N GLY A 43 20.75 10.34 4.49
CA GLY A 43 20.21 11.36 3.62
C GLY A 43 18.69 11.37 3.49
N LEU A 44 18.21 12.04 2.44
CA LEU A 44 16.79 12.18 2.14
C LEU A 44 16.12 10.84 1.84
N PHE A 45 16.83 9.93 1.18
CA PHE A 45 16.29 8.64 0.78
C PHE A 45 16.95 7.49 1.55
N LYS A 46 16.12 6.48 1.89
CA LYS A 46 16.58 5.18 2.38
C LYS A 46 16.22 4.09 1.38
N GLY A 47 17.12 3.17 1.16
CA GLY A 47 16.99 2.12 0.15
C GLY A 47 17.76 2.43 -1.14
N PRO A 48 17.40 1.79 -2.27
CA PRO A 48 16.22 0.94 -2.45
C PRO A 48 16.26 -0.37 -1.64
N PHE A 49 15.13 -0.73 -1.06
CA PHE A 49 14.91 -2.00 -0.41
C PHE A 49 14.15 -2.94 -1.34
N VAL A 50 14.45 -4.22 -1.26
CA VAL A 50 13.90 -5.24 -2.13
C VAL A 50 13.14 -6.28 -1.31
N SER A 51 11.99 -6.70 -1.80
CA SER A 51 11.23 -7.84 -1.33
C SER A 51 10.92 -8.75 -2.52
N LEU A 52 11.10 -10.04 -2.34
CA LEU A 52 10.83 -11.05 -3.37
C LEU A 52 10.05 -12.21 -2.75
N LYS A 53 8.88 -12.47 -3.28
CA LYS A 53 8.01 -13.52 -2.75
C LYS A 53 7.57 -14.49 -3.87
N PRO A 54 7.46 -15.80 -3.57
CA PRO A 54 6.86 -16.75 -4.49
C PRO A 54 5.40 -16.37 -4.83
N PRO A 55 4.84 -16.93 -5.90
CA PRO A 55 3.44 -16.73 -6.24
C PRO A 55 2.48 -17.26 -5.17
N PHE A 56 1.26 -16.73 -5.19
CA PHE A 56 0.17 -17.26 -4.38
C PHE A 56 -0.26 -18.65 -4.89
N VAL A 57 -0.71 -19.49 -3.98
CA VAL A 57 -1.29 -20.79 -4.30
C VAL A 57 -2.68 -20.57 -4.90
N SER A 58 -2.89 -21.03 -6.13
CA SER A 58 -4.20 -21.02 -6.78
C SER A 58 -5.06 -22.18 -6.28
N ALA A 59 -6.37 -22.00 -6.29
CA ALA A 59 -7.32 -23.09 -6.08
C ALA A 59 -7.20 -24.14 -7.19
N THR A 60 -7.46 -25.39 -6.87
CA THR A 60 -7.52 -26.48 -7.84
C THR A 60 -8.83 -26.42 -8.66
N GLU A 61 -8.91 -27.17 -9.76
CA GLU A 61 -10.15 -27.24 -10.55
C GLU A 61 -11.34 -27.78 -9.73
N GLU A 62 -11.09 -28.77 -8.88
CA GLU A 62 -12.10 -29.32 -7.96
C GLU A 62 -12.56 -28.29 -6.93
N GLU A 63 -11.63 -27.52 -6.36
CA GLU A 63 -11.95 -26.45 -5.43
C GLU A 63 -12.72 -25.32 -6.12
N CYS A 64 -12.40 -25.00 -7.37
CA CYS A 64 -13.14 -24.01 -8.18
C CYS A 64 -14.57 -24.45 -8.49
N ALA A 65 -14.78 -25.73 -8.78
CA ALA A 65 -16.12 -26.27 -9.01
C ALA A 65 -17.02 -26.22 -7.76
N ASN A 66 -16.42 -26.18 -6.58
CA ASN A 66 -17.10 -26.19 -5.28
C ASN A 66 -17.12 -24.81 -4.58
N ILE A 67 -17.01 -23.71 -5.33
CA ILE A 67 -17.13 -22.35 -4.77
C ILE A 67 -18.57 -22.15 -4.27
N PRO A 68 -18.78 -21.74 -2.99
CA PRO A 68 -20.11 -21.60 -2.41
C PRO A 68 -20.75 -20.26 -2.74
N LEU A 69 -20.65 -19.80 -3.98
CA LEU A 69 -21.25 -18.57 -4.51
C LEU A 69 -21.90 -18.86 -5.86
N ASP A 70 -22.95 -18.14 -6.20
CA ASP A 70 -23.52 -18.16 -7.54
C ASP A 70 -22.84 -17.14 -8.45
N ILE A 71 -22.40 -16.02 -7.88
CA ILE A 71 -21.55 -15.01 -8.55
C ILE A 71 -20.08 -15.34 -8.30
N THR A 72 -19.45 -16.00 -9.25
CA THR A 72 -18.05 -16.46 -9.16
C THR A 72 -17.13 -15.67 -10.08
N PRO A 73 -15.85 -15.49 -9.74
CA PRO A 73 -14.89 -14.85 -10.62
C PRO A 73 -14.66 -15.67 -11.91
N SER A 74 -14.35 -14.98 -13.02
CA SER A 74 -13.99 -15.60 -14.29
C SER A 74 -12.56 -16.17 -14.34
N PHE A 75 -11.83 -16.09 -13.24
CA PHE A 75 -10.45 -16.57 -13.09
C PHE A 75 -10.37 -17.52 -11.91
N PRO A 76 -9.39 -18.46 -11.89
CA PRO A 76 -9.15 -19.31 -10.74
C PRO A 76 -8.75 -18.45 -9.52
N PRO A 77 -9.51 -18.50 -8.41
CA PRO A 77 -9.15 -17.74 -7.22
C PRO A 77 -7.89 -18.31 -6.54
N TYR A 78 -7.22 -17.48 -5.77
CA TYR A 78 -6.20 -17.96 -4.85
C TYR A 78 -6.84 -18.67 -3.65
N LYS A 79 -6.08 -19.53 -2.96
CA LYS A 79 -6.59 -20.27 -1.79
C LYS A 79 -7.14 -19.36 -0.69
N HIS A 80 -6.48 -18.24 -0.41
CA HIS A 80 -6.98 -17.27 0.55
C HIS A 80 -8.27 -16.58 0.11
N GLN A 81 -8.46 -16.34 -1.20
CA GLN A 81 -9.73 -15.83 -1.73
C GLN A 81 -10.85 -16.88 -1.59
N LEU A 82 -10.54 -18.13 -1.92
CA LEU A 82 -11.50 -19.23 -1.73
C LEU A 82 -11.91 -19.41 -0.26
N GLN A 83 -10.95 -19.29 0.67
CA GLN A 83 -11.24 -19.30 2.10
C GLN A 83 -12.20 -18.16 2.48
N ALA A 84 -11.95 -16.94 1.97
CA ALA A 84 -12.85 -15.81 2.20
C ALA A 84 -14.26 -16.05 1.60
N PHE A 85 -14.35 -16.64 0.41
CA PHE A 85 -15.63 -16.98 -0.20
C PHE A 85 -16.44 -17.95 0.65
N ARG A 86 -15.79 -18.97 1.23
CA ARG A 86 -16.44 -19.94 2.13
C ARG A 86 -16.92 -19.27 3.41
N GLN A 87 -16.12 -18.41 3.99
CA GLN A 87 -16.39 -17.76 5.26
C GLN A 87 -17.48 -16.67 5.17
N LEU A 88 -17.53 -15.95 4.04
CA LEU A 88 -18.46 -14.85 3.81
C LEU A 88 -19.72 -15.25 3.01
N SER A 89 -19.78 -16.47 2.49
CA SER A 89 -20.96 -16.96 1.76
C SER A 89 -22.21 -17.01 2.64
N MET A 90 -23.36 -16.76 2.03
CA MET A 90 -24.67 -16.97 2.65
C MET A 90 -25.45 -18.14 2.02
N LYS A 91 -24.81 -18.91 1.15
CA LYS A 91 -25.42 -20.04 0.45
C LYS A 91 -25.78 -21.17 1.42
N ASN A 92 -26.88 -21.86 1.14
CA ASN A 92 -27.37 -23.00 1.94
C ASN A 92 -27.65 -22.68 3.42
N GLY A 93 -28.01 -21.44 3.75
CA GLY A 93 -28.32 -21.03 5.12
C GLY A 93 -27.07 -20.77 5.98
N HIS A 94 -25.87 -20.74 5.39
CA HIS A 94 -24.66 -20.34 6.10
C HIS A 94 -24.76 -18.88 6.56
N SER A 95 -24.31 -18.58 7.77
CA SER A 95 -24.22 -17.21 8.28
C SER A 95 -22.79 -16.70 8.08
N PRO A 96 -22.60 -15.57 7.36
CA PRO A 96 -21.26 -15.07 7.14
C PRO A 96 -20.60 -14.65 8.44
N GLU A 97 -19.31 -14.89 8.58
CA GLU A 97 -18.53 -14.69 9.80
C GLU A 97 -17.66 -13.43 9.72
N PRO A 98 -17.52 -12.67 10.83
CA PRO A 98 -16.59 -11.55 10.92
C PRO A 98 -15.20 -11.93 10.45
N THR A 99 -14.65 -11.24 9.45
CA THR A 99 -13.45 -11.66 8.73
C THR A 99 -12.39 -10.56 8.69
N LEU A 100 -11.13 -10.94 8.92
CA LEU A 100 -9.96 -10.08 8.76
C LEU A 100 -9.09 -10.60 7.61
N LEU A 101 -8.79 -9.73 6.65
CA LEU A 101 -7.96 -10.02 5.48
C LEU A 101 -6.59 -9.35 5.64
N THR A 102 -5.56 -10.15 5.91
CA THR A 102 -4.21 -9.65 6.22
C THR A 102 -3.20 -10.11 5.17
N THR A 103 -3.52 -9.83 3.92
CA THR A 103 -2.70 -10.22 2.78
C THR A 103 -1.96 -9.02 2.20
N GLY A 104 -0.80 -9.23 1.58
CA GLY A 104 0.01 -8.17 0.97
C GLY A 104 -0.68 -7.48 -0.22
N THR A 105 -0.11 -6.37 -0.68
CA THR A 105 -0.57 -5.69 -1.89
C THR A 105 -0.47 -6.59 -3.12
N GLY A 106 -1.48 -6.53 -4.01
CA GLY A 106 -1.54 -7.37 -5.21
C GLY A 106 -2.00 -8.82 -4.97
N SER A 107 -2.42 -9.17 -3.76
CA SER A 107 -2.99 -10.48 -3.44
C SER A 107 -4.45 -10.65 -3.86
N GLY A 108 -5.10 -9.57 -4.28
CA GLY A 108 -6.53 -9.58 -4.56
C GLY A 108 -7.38 -9.55 -3.29
N LYS A 109 -6.99 -8.75 -2.27
CA LYS A 109 -7.79 -8.53 -1.05
C LYS A 109 -9.23 -8.11 -1.36
N THR A 110 -9.38 -7.19 -2.29
CA THR A 110 -10.70 -6.68 -2.67
C THR A 110 -11.60 -7.78 -3.20
N GLU A 111 -11.08 -8.69 -4.01
CA GLU A 111 -11.84 -9.82 -4.54
C GLU A 111 -12.32 -10.76 -3.42
N CYS A 112 -11.57 -10.90 -2.32
CA CYS A 112 -11.94 -11.76 -1.20
C CYS A 112 -13.32 -11.43 -0.65
N PHE A 113 -13.66 -10.15 -0.54
CA PHE A 113 -14.97 -9.72 -0.03
C PHE A 113 -15.95 -9.31 -1.13
N LEU A 114 -15.46 -8.86 -2.28
CA LEU A 114 -16.29 -8.31 -3.34
C LEU A 114 -17.25 -9.36 -3.91
N TYR A 115 -16.77 -10.55 -4.25
CA TYR A 115 -17.62 -11.60 -4.82
C TYR A 115 -18.71 -12.08 -3.84
N PRO A 116 -18.43 -12.37 -2.55
CA PRO A 116 -19.49 -12.67 -1.58
C PRO A 116 -20.51 -11.54 -1.41
N ILE A 117 -20.08 -10.29 -1.44
CA ILE A 117 -20.95 -9.11 -1.37
C ILE A 117 -21.86 -9.01 -2.59
N LEU A 118 -21.32 -9.19 -3.79
CA LEU A 118 -22.08 -9.17 -5.04
C LEU A 118 -23.08 -10.33 -5.10
N ASP A 119 -22.68 -11.52 -4.64
CA ASP A 119 -23.55 -12.69 -4.53
C ASP A 119 -24.73 -12.42 -3.60
N TYR A 120 -24.46 -11.83 -2.44
CA TYR A 120 -25.52 -11.42 -1.50
C TYR A 120 -26.49 -10.41 -2.11
N CYS A 121 -25.96 -9.34 -2.72
CA CYS A 121 -26.80 -8.31 -3.35
C CYS A 121 -27.65 -8.90 -4.49
N TYR A 122 -27.07 -9.80 -5.30
CA TYR A 122 -27.79 -10.51 -6.36
C TYR A 122 -28.95 -11.31 -5.80
N HIS A 123 -28.74 -12.10 -4.75
CA HIS A 123 -29.78 -12.90 -4.11
C HIS A 123 -30.89 -12.04 -3.49
N CYS A 124 -30.53 -10.97 -2.77
CA CYS A 124 -31.52 -10.05 -2.20
C CYS A 124 -32.42 -9.43 -3.26
N ASN A 125 -31.87 -9.04 -4.41
CA ASN A 125 -32.65 -8.39 -5.47
C ASN A 125 -33.47 -9.40 -6.29
N GLN A 126 -32.92 -10.59 -6.52
CA GLN A 126 -33.59 -11.61 -7.35
C GLN A 126 -34.72 -12.35 -6.63
N TYR A 127 -34.50 -12.66 -5.35
CA TYR A 127 -35.42 -13.58 -4.63
C TYR A 127 -36.17 -12.91 -3.49
N GLU A 128 -35.52 -12.02 -2.73
CA GLU A 128 -36.09 -11.47 -1.49
C GLU A 128 -36.66 -10.06 -1.68
N ARG A 129 -36.33 -9.37 -2.77
CA ARG A 129 -36.75 -7.99 -3.08
C ARG A 129 -36.51 -7.01 -1.92
N GLN A 130 -35.43 -7.18 -1.19
CA GLN A 130 -35.09 -6.31 -0.06
C GLN A 130 -34.71 -4.91 -0.53
N THR A 131 -35.23 -3.90 0.15
CA THR A 131 -34.95 -2.48 -0.12
C THR A 131 -33.95 -1.91 0.88
N GLY A 132 -33.18 -0.87 0.45
CA GLY A 132 -32.20 -0.17 1.26
C GLY A 132 -30.77 -0.63 0.99
N VAL A 133 -29.82 0.02 1.67
CA VAL A 133 -28.38 -0.29 1.59
C VAL A 133 -28.12 -1.68 2.16
N LYS A 134 -27.47 -2.53 1.39
CA LYS A 134 -27.14 -3.92 1.77
C LYS A 134 -25.70 -4.04 2.28
N VAL A 135 -24.82 -3.20 1.75
CA VAL A 135 -23.39 -3.22 2.02
C VAL A 135 -22.85 -1.81 2.14
N ILE A 136 -22.02 -1.57 3.15
CA ILE A 136 -21.24 -0.34 3.29
C ILE A 136 -19.76 -0.69 3.17
N ILE A 137 -19.03 0.00 2.27
CA ILE A 137 -17.57 -0.12 2.15
C ILE A 137 -16.97 1.23 2.50
N MET A 138 -16.20 1.27 3.59
CA MET A 138 -15.53 2.48 4.05
C MET A 138 -14.06 2.48 3.65
N TYR A 139 -13.65 3.59 3.02
CA TYR A 139 -12.27 3.86 2.64
C TYR A 139 -11.70 5.00 3.47
N PRO A 140 -10.39 4.97 3.83
CA PRO A 140 -9.78 6.04 4.60
C PRO A 140 -9.63 7.35 3.80
N MET A 141 -9.57 7.26 2.46
CA MET A 141 -9.35 8.39 1.55
C MET A 141 -10.31 8.35 0.36
N ASN A 142 -10.77 9.53 -0.07
CA ASN A 142 -11.69 9.66 -1.23
C ASN A 142 -11.06 9.14 -2.53
N ALA A 143 -9.78 9.41 -2.78
CA ALA A 143 -9.09 8.95 -3.99
C ALA A 143 -9.12 7.42 -4.13
N LEU A 144 -8.91 6.70 -3.01
CA LEU A 144 -9.00 5.24 -2.98
C LEU A 144 -10.43 4.75 -3.25
N ALA A 145 -11.42 5.43 -2.67
CA ALA A 145 -12.83 5.12 -2.91
C ALA A 145 -13.20 5.27 -4.39
N SER A 146 -12.72 6.33 -5.05
CA SER A 146 -12.99 6.60 -6.48
C SER A 146 -12.33 5.56 -7.40
N ASP A 147 -11.09 5.14 -7.10
CA ASP A 147 -10.40 4.09 -7.87
C ASP A 147 -11.13 2.74 -7.75
N GLN A 148 -11.54 2.36 -6.55
CA GLN A 148 -12.30 1.14 -6.31
C GLN A 148 -13.74 1.21 -6.88
N ALA A 149 -14.33 2.40 -6.95
CA ALA A 149 -15.63 2.63 -7.61
C ALA A 149 -15.63 2.22 -9.08
N LYS A 150 -14.58 2.62 -9.82
CA LYS A 150 -14.40 2.22 -11.22
C LYS A 150 -14.29 0.70 -11.38
N ARG A 151 -13.48 0.06 -10.55
CA ARG A 151 -13.29 -1.39 -10.56
C ARG A 151 -14.59 -2.15 -10.25
N LEU A 152 -15.37 -1.66 -9.29
CA LEU A 152 -16.68 -2.23 -8.96
C LEU A 152 -17.66 -2.07 -10.13
N ALA A 153 -17.68 -0.90 -10.79
CA ALA A 153 -18.49 -0.66 -11.97
C ALA A 153 -18.19 -1.65 -13.09
N GLU A 154 -16.89 -1.81 -13.43
CA GLU A 154 -16.43 -2.78 -14.43
C GLU A 154 -16.85 -4.21 -14.09
N THR A 155 -16.74 -4.61 -12.82
CA THR A 155 -17.12 -5.96 -12.36
C THR A 155 -18.63 -6.21 -12.52
N ILE A 156 -19.47 -5.26 -12.11
CA ILE A 156 -20.93 -5.37 -12.22
C ILE A 156 -21.37 -5.33 -13.69
N TRP A 157 -20.79 -4.43 -14.50
CA TRP A 157 -21.17 -4.23 -15.89
C TRP A 157 -20.84 -5.44 -16.79
N ASN A 158 -19.71 -6.08 -16.52
CA ASN A 158 -19.23 -7.22 -17.33
C ASN A 158 -19.92 -8.55 -16.98
N ASP A 159 -20.65 -8.65 -15.88
CA ASP A 159 -21.43 -9.86 -15.54
C ASP A 159 -22.92 -9.64 -15.86
N PRO A 160 -23.47 -10.34 -16.87
CA PRO A 160 -24.90 -10.19 -17.24
C PRO A 160 -25.88 -10.52 -16.11
N ARG A 161 -25.44 -11.27 -15.09
CA ARG A 161 -26.26 -11.59 -13.91
C ARG A 161 -26.40 -10.40 -12.97
N LEU A 162 -25.38 -9.54 -12.92
CA LEU A 162 -25.29 -8.37 -12.03
C LEU A 162 -25.74 -7.09 -12.71
N LYS A 163 -25.48 -6.95 -14.02
CA LYS A 163 -25.83 -5.76 -14.80
C LYS A 163 -27.33 -5.46 -14.68
N ASP A 164 -27.66 -4.20 -14.40
CA ASP A 164 -29.02 -3.67 -14.19
C ASP A 164 -29.79 -4.30 -13.01
N LYS A 165 -29.12 -5.15 -12.21
CA LYS A 165 -29.73 -5.81 -11.05
C LYS A 165 -29.08 -5.42 -9.73
N VAL A 166 -27.78 -5.16 -9.71
CA VAL A 166 -27.04 -4.70 -8.53
C VAL A 166 -26.55 -3.28 -8.77
N THR A 167 -26.80 -2.41 -7.82
CA THR A 167 -26.45 -1.00 -7.91
C THR A 167 -25.41 -0.62 -6.86
N ALA A 168 -24.51 0.30 -7.24
CA ALA A 168 -23.50 0.85 -6.35
C ALA A 168 -23.46 2.36 -6.43
N GLY A 169 -23.19 3.02 -5.30
CA GLY A 169 -23.09 4.47 -5.20
C GLY A 169 -21.88 4.94 -4.41
N LEU A 170 -21.25 6.03 -4.86
CA LEU A 170 -20.15 6.70 -4.19
C LEU A 170 -20.64 7.90 -3.41
N PHE A 171 -20.69 7.77 -2.09
CA PHE A 171 -21.16 8.80 -1.16
C PHE A 171 -20.00 9.43 -0.39
N VAL A 172 -19.32 10.39 -1.04
CA VAL A 172 -18.16 11.10 -0.50
C VAL A 172 -18.37 12.61 -0.48
N GLY A 173 -17.58 13.32 0.33
CA GLY A 173 -17.69 14.76 0.49
C GLY A 173 -16.76 15.49 -0.46
N GLU A 174 -17.19 15.79 -1.68
CA GLU A 174 -16.51 16.76 -2.54
C GLU A 174 -17.45 17.92 -2.87
N GLY A 175 -16.88 19.14 -2.84
CA GLY A 175 -17.63 20.39 -2.97
C GLY A 175 -17.81 20.84 -4.42
N ILE A 176 -18.12 19.95 -5.37
CA ILE A 176 -18.29 20.29 -6.78
C ILE A 176 -19.78 20.17 -7.16
N ASP A 177 -20.20 21.00 -8.10
CA ASP A 177 -21.58 21.10 -8.55
C ASP A 177 -22.19 19.72 -8.87
N ALA A 178 -23.25 19.37 -8.12
CA ALA A 178 -23.96 18.10 -8.20
C ALA A 178 -24.49 17.72 -9.60
N LYS A 179 -24.44 18.64 -10.56
CA LYS A 179 -24.92 18.46 -11.94
C LYS A 179 -23.95 17.68 -12.83
N GLU A 180 -22.65 17.63 -12.49
CA GLU A 180 -21.60 17.02 -13.32
C GLU A 180 -21.37 15.52 -13.04
N TYR A 181 -21.93 14.99 -11.96
CA TYR A 181 -21.69 13.60 -11.55
C TYR A 181 -22.68 12.60 -12.16
N PRO A 182 -22.22 11.36 -12.49
CA PRO A 182 -23.08 10.30 -13.01
C PRO A 182 -24.29 10.01 -12.12
N ARG A 183 -25.48 10.04 -12.69
CA ARG A 183 -26.73 9.71 -12.00
C ARG A 183 -27.12 8.23 -12.10
N THR A 184 -26.50 7.51 -13.01
CA THR A 184 -26.71 6.08 -13.27
C THR A 184 -25.37 5.36 -13.33
N MET A 185 -25.39 4.03 -13.21
CA MET A 185 -24.18 3.22 -13.40
C MET A 185 -23.83 3.08 -14.88
N GLY A 186 -22.54 3.02 -15.17
CA GLY A 186 -21.97 2.74 -16.49
C GLY A 186 -20.91 1.64 -16.42
N SER A 187 -20.20 1.45 -17.53
CA SER A 187 -19.11 0.46 -17.63
C SER A 187 -17.87 0.81 -16.81
N ASP A 188 -17.67 2.10 -16.51
CA ASP A 188 -16.47 2.65 -15.88
C ASP A 188 -16.77 3.55 -14.67
N HIS A 189 -18.05 3.71 -14.31
CA HIS A 189 -18.51 4.52 -13.18
C HIS A 189 -19.73 3.94 -12.49
N ILE A 190 -19.86 4.21 -11.21
CA ILE A 190 -21.05 3.94 -10.38
C ILE A 190 -21.88 5.21 -10.22
N ILE A 191 -22.97 5.17 -9.45
CA ILE A 191 -23.77 6.37 -9.16
C ILE A 191 -22.95 7.29 -8.25
N GLU A 192 -22.61 8.49 -8.73
CA GLU A 192 -21.81 9.46 -7.97
C GLU A 192 -22.62 10.71 -7.61
N ASN A 193 -23.73 10.93 -8.30
CA ASN A 193 -24.63 12.05 -8.02
C ASN A 193 -25.38 11.80 -6.70
N ARG A 194 -25.20 12.71 -5.75
CA ARG A 194 -25.75 12.57 -4.39
C ARG A 194 -27.28 12.54 -4.38
N ASP A 195 -27.95 13.36 -5.18
CA ASP A 195 -29.41 13.40 -5.23
C ASP A 195 -29.96 12.09 -5.83
N ALA A 196 -29.28 11.55 -6.87
CA ALA A 196 -29.63 10.26 -7.43
C ALA A 196 -29.48 9.11 -6.41
N ILE A 197 -28.43 9.14 -5.58
CA ILE A 197 -28.25 8.16 -4.48
C ILE A 197 -29.39 8.26 -3.44
N LEU A 198 -29.88 9.46 -3.16
CA LEU A 198 -30.99 9.67 -2.21
C LEU A 198 -32.35 9.31 -2.80
N ASP A 199 -32.53 9.53 -4.11
CA ASP A 199 -33.77 9.18 -4.83
C ASP A 199 -33.87 7.67 -5.05
N THR A 200 -32.76 7.02 -5.41
CA THR A 200 -32.67 5.59 -5.65
C THR A 200 -31.49 5.01 -4.87
N VAL A 201 -31.80 4.51 -3.67
CA VAL A 201 -30.78 4.01 -2.74
C VAL A 201 -30.06 2.80 -3.33
N PRO A 202 -28.71 2.85 -3.48
CA PRO A 202 -27.95 1.76 -4.04
C PRO A 202 -27.82 0.57 -3.07
N ASP A 203 -27.57 -0.61 -3.62
CA ASP A 203 -27.30 -1.83 -2.84
C ASP A 203 -25.98 -1.72 -2.07
N ILE A 204 -24.94 -1.22 -2.74
CA ILE A 204 -23.58 -1.08 -2.21
C ILE A 204 -23.24 0.41 -2.10
N LEU A 205 -22.91 0.86 -0.90
CA LEU A 205 -22.53 2.24 -0.62
C LEU A 205 -21.03 2.33 -0.32
N LEU A 206 -20.28 2.94 -1.24
CA LEU A 206 -18.88 3.31 -1.02
C LEU A 206 -18.83 4.68 -0.35
N THR A 207 -18.07 4.82 0.74
CA THR A 207 -18.06 6.07 1.51
C THR A 207 -16.78 6.22 2.33
N ASN A 208 -16.66 7.33 3.05
CA ASN A 208 -15.70 7.53 4.12
C ASN A 208 -16.41 7.74 5.47
N PHE A 209 -15.67 7.66 6.59
CA PHE A 209 -16.28 7.72 7.91
C PHE A 209 -17.00 9.05 8.19
N LYS A 210 -16.49 10.20 7.69
CA LYS A 210 -17.11 11.52 7.86
C LYS A 210 -18.43 11.62 7.12
N MET A 211 -18.49 11.10 5.91
CA MET A 211 -19.72 11.13 5.11
C MET A 211 -20.77 10.15 5.62
N LEU A 212 -20.36 8.99 6.12
CA LEU A 212 -21.28 8.07 6.80
C LEU A 212 -21.87 8.72 8.05
N ASP A 213 -21.06 9.42 8.84
CA ASP A 213 -21.51 10.17 10.02
C ASP A 213 -22.53 11.26 9.65
N TYR A 214 -22.23 12.06 8.61
CA TYR A 214 -23.18 13.04 8.07
C TYR A 214 -24.46 12.40 7.56
N GLY A 215 -24.35 11.24 6.88
CA GLY A 215 -25.48 10.45 6.39
C GLY A 215 -26.42 9.99 7.51
N LEU A 216 -25.87 9.69 8.69
CA LEU A 216 -26.65 9.30 9.85
C LEU A 216 -27.27 10.49 10.62
N MET A 217 -26.61 11.65 10.65
CA MET A 217 -27.04 12.78 11.48
C MET A 217 -27.95 13.77 10.75
N ARG A 218 -27.68 14.05 9.46
CA ARG A 218 -28.36 15.13 8.74
C ARG A 218 -29.71 14.66 8.20
N GLN A 219 -30.78 15.42 8.50
CA GLN A 219 -32.15 15.11 8.08
C GLN A 219 -32.29 14.94 6.57
N LYS A 220 -31.57 15.74 5.76
CA LYS A 220 -31.58 15.63 4.30
C LYS A 220 -31.10 14.28 3.74
N PHE A 221 -30.37 13.50 4.54
CA PHE A 221 -29.85 12.18 4.14
C PHE A 221 -30.65 11.01 4.72
N MET A 222 -31.77 11.29 5.40
CA MET A 222 -32.57 10.26 6.04
C MET A 222 -33.23 9.30 5.04
N SER A 223 -33.52 9.77 3.81
CA SER A 223 -34.04 8.92 2.74
C SER A 223 -33.14 7.73 2.41
N LEU A 224 -31.81 7.90 2.56
CA LEU A 224 -30.82 6.83 2.36
C LEU A 224 -31.09 5.60 3.25
N TRP A 225 -31.61 5.81 4.46
CA TRP A 225 -31.81 4.77 5.47
C TRP A 225 -33.24 4.31 5.62
N LYS A 226 -34.19 4.92 4.88
CA LYS A 226 -35.63 4.65 5.02
C LYS A 226 -35.91 3.17 4.81
N GLY A 227 -35.46 2.55 3.73
CA GLY A 227 -35.62 1.14 3.46
C GLY A 227 -35.09 0.23 4.57
N ASN A 228 -33.89 0.57 5.10
CA ASN A 228 -33.24 -0.20 6.18
C ASN A 228 -33.98 -0.11 7.52
N ILE A 229 -34.66 1.01 7.80
CA ILE A 229 -35.39 1.23 9.05
C ILE A 229 -36.80 0.57 8.99
N GLU A 230 -37.52 0.78 7.91
CA GLU A 230 -38.95 0.39 7.76
C GLU A 230 -39.13 -1.11 7.51
N THR A 231 -38.10 -1.80 6.97
CA THR A 231 -38.18 -3.22 6.64
C THR A 231 -37.84 -4.08 7.85
N GLU A 232 -38.67 -5.09 8.16
CA GLU A 232 -38.41 -6.05 9.25
C GLU A 232 -37.17 -6.89 8.97
N GLN A 233 -37.02 -7.39 7.73
CA GLN A 233 -35.79 -8.05 7.29
C GLN A 233 -34.70 -7.03 7.04
N LYS A 234 -33.68 -7.05 7.86
CA LYS A 234 -32.57 -6.08 7.78
C LYS A 234 -31.65 -6.39 6.59
N ALA A 235 -31.74 -5.54 5.57
CA ALA A 235 -30.97 -5.69 4.34
C ALA A 235 -29.47 -5.43 4.55
N LEU A 236 -29.06 -4.53 5.47
CA LEU A 236 -27.65 -4.25 5.73
C LEU A 236 -26.99 -5.44 6.43
N ARG A 237 -26.18 -6.17 5.68
CA ARG A 237 -25.52 -7.41 6.12
C ARG A 237 -24.01 -7.28 6.26
N PHE A 238 -23.37 -6.49 5.41
CA PHE A 238 -21.92 -6.35 5.41
C PHE A 238 -21.46 -4.91 5.65
N ILE A 239 -20.42 -4.76 6.46
CA ILE A 239 -19.67 -3.52 6.60
C ILE A 239 -18.19 -3.82 6.42
N VAL A 240 -17.54 -3.16 5.45
CA VAL A 240 -16.13 -3.32 5.14
C VAL A 240 -15.38 -2.07 5.57
N LEU A 241 -14.32 -2.22 6.34
CA LEU A 241 -13.32 -1.18 6.57
C LEU A 241 -12.05 -1.57 5.82
N ASP A 242 -11.78 -0.87 4.72
CA ASP A 242 -10.54 -1.05 4.01
C ASP A 242 -9.40 -0.32 4.73
N GLU A 243 -8.20 -0.93 4.73
CA GLU A 243 -7.01 -0.46 5.45
C GLU A 243 -7.30 -0.16 6.93
N LEU A 244 -7.86 -1.14 7.64
CA LEU A 244 -8.30 -1.06 9.04
C LEU A 244 -7.26 -0.44 9.97
N HIS A 245 -5.97 -0.67 9.72
CA HIS A 245 -4.86 -0.12 10.49
C HIS A 245 -4.73 1.40 10.42
N THR A 246 -5.40 2.07 9.47
CA THR A 246 -5.40 3.53 9.36
C THR A 246 -6.36 4.20 10.34
N TYR A 247 -7.28 3.45 10.92
CA TYR A 247 -8.26 3.93 11.89
C TYR A 247 -7.74 3.70 13.32
N ASP A 248 -6.63 4.33 13.69
CA ASP A 248 -6.02 4.22 15.00
C ASP A 248 -6.34 5.41 15.93
N GLY A 249 -5.98 5.28 17.21
CA GLY A 249 -6.11 6.35 18.21
C GLY A 249 -7.50 6.95 18.30
N ALA A 250 -7.59 8.27 18.23
CA ALA A 250 -8.85 9.02 18.32
C ALA A 250 -9.80 8.69 17.17
N GLN A 251 -9.26 8.57 15.93
CA GLN A 251 -10.06 8.24 14.75
C GLN A 251 -10.67 6.84 14.85
N GLY A 252 -9.94 5.86 15.38
CA GLY A 252 -10.47 4.52 15.62
C GLY A 252 -11.64 4.53 16.61
N THR A 253 -11.56 5.33 17.66
CA THR A 253 -12.64 5.52 18.61
C THR A 253 -13.88 6.16 17.97
N ASP A 254 -13.69 7.17 17.12
CA ASP A 254 -14.78 7.83 16.38
C ASP A 254 -15.49 6.85 15.44
N VAL A 255 -14.74 6.04 14.69
CA VAL A 255 -15.28 5.01 13.80
C VAL A 255 -16.03 3.93 14.59
N ALA A 256 -15.50 3.49 15.72
CA ALA A 256 -16.17 2.53 16.60
C ALA A 256 -17.53 3.06 17.09
N ASN A 257 -17.57 4.31 17.51
CA ASN A 257 -18.81 4.97 17.94
C ASN A 257 -19.80 5.17 16.77
N LEU A 258 -19.28 5.47 15.58
CA LEU A 258 -20.07 5.60 14.36
C LEU A 258 -20.78 4.28 14.01
N ILE A 259 -20.05 3.15 14.05
CA ILE A 259 -20.64 1.81 13.78
C ILE A 259 -21.70 1.46 14.83
N ARG A 260 -21.48 1.77 16.11
CA ARG A 260 -22.49 1.56 17.16
C ARG A 260 -23.73 2.40 16.91
N ARG A 261 -23.60 3.67 16.53
CA ARG A 261 -24.73 4.56 16.16
C ARG A 261 -25.46 4.05 14.92
N LEU A 262 -24.75 3.54 13.91
CA LEU A 262 -25.34 2.92 12.73
C LEU A 262 -26.22 1.74 13.11
N LYS A 263 -25.70 0.79 13.90
CA LYS A 263 -26.45 -0.38 14.38
C LYS A 263 -27.70 0.03 15.16
N LEU A 264 -27.58 0.97 16.07
CA LEU A 264 -28.72 1.46 16.87
C LEU A 264 -29.77 2.12 15.98
N LYS A 265 -29.38 3.01 15.07
CA LYS A 265 -30.31 3.74 14.21
C LYS A 265 -31.07 2.85 13.24
N LEU A 266 -30.41 1.83 12.71
CA LEU A 266 -31.03 0.88 11.78
C LEU A 266 -31.66 -0.34 12.49
N HIS A 267 -31.65 -0.36 13.82
CA HIS A 267 -32.15 -1.46 14.64
C HIS A 267 -31.55 -2.82 14.25
N ILE A 268 -30.23 -2.86 14.02
CA ILE A 268 -29.51 -4.08 13.66
C ILE A 268 -29.18 -4.88 14.91
N PRO A 269 -29.68 -6.10 15.07
CA PRO A 269 -29.33 -6.94 16.21
C PRO A 269 -27.86 -7.36 16.19
N LYS A 270 -27.30 -7.64 17.38
CA LYS A 270 -25.95 -8.16 17.52
C LYS A 270 -25.79 -9.47 16.73
N GLY A 271 -24.67 -9.62 16.03
CA GLY A 271 -24.35 -10.81 15.22
C GLY A 271 -25.01 -10.84 13.84
N LEU A 272 -25.90 -9.88 13.49
CA LEU A 272 -26.47 -9.83 12.15
C LEU A 272 -25.52 -9.16 11.15
N LEU A 273 -24.90 -8.03 11.52
CA LEU A 273 -23.94 -7.32 10.67
C LEU A 273 -22.62 -8.06 10.65
N CYS A 274 -22.19 -8.53 9.50
CA CYS A 274 -20.90 -9.17 9.30
C CYS A 274 -19.83 -8.10 8.96
N PRO A 275 -18.91 -7.79 9.86
CA PRO A 275 -17.83 -6.88 9.60
C PRO A 275 -16.68 -7.57 8.86
N ILE A 276 -16.06 -6.84 7.95
CA ILE A 276 -14.88 -7.25 7.21
C ILE A 276 -13.82 -6.16 7.36
N GLY A 277 -12.65 -6.50 7.88
CA GLY A 277 -11.51 -5.60 7.97
C GLY A 277 -10.41 -6.04 7.01
N THR A 278 -9.86 -5.12 6.21
CA THR A 278 -8.63 -5.40 5.46
C THR A 278 -7.46 -4.67 6.11
N SER A 279 -6.30 -5.29 6.12
CA SER A 279 -5.08 -4.67 6.64
C SER A 279 -3.88 -5.05 5.78
N ALA A 280 -2.83 -4.23 5.80
CA ALA A 280 -1.52 -4.70 5.42
C ALA A 280 -1.08 -5.85 6.35
N THR A 281 -0.06 -6.59 5.95
CA THR A 281 0.44 -7.74 6.71
C THR A 281 0.59 -7.46 8.21
N ILE A 282 0.14 -8.41 9.02
CA ILE A 282 0.33 -8.38 10.48
C ILE A 282 1.84 -8.41 10.80
N GLY A 283 2.26 -7.69 11.83
CA GLY A 283 3.64 -7.76 12.34
C GLY A 283 4.05 -9.20 12.75
N SER A 284 5.32 -9.51 12.70
CA SER A 284 5.89 -10.84 12.94
C SER A 284 5.98 -11.19 14.43
N GLY A 285 4.85 -11.30 15.14
CA GLY A 285 4.81 -11.74 16.55
C GLY A 285 3.77 -12.84 16.77
N SER A 286 4.01 -13.75 17.72
CA SER A 286 3.07 -14.83 18.06
C SER A 286 1.67 -14.32 18.45
N ASP A 287 1.60 -13.12 19.01
CA ASP A 287 0.36 -12.54 19.54
C ASP A 287 -0.30 -11.54 18.56
N SER A 288 0.26 -11.38 17.36
CA SER A 288 -0.19 -10.35 16.41
C SER A 288 -1.63 -10.58 15.89
N LYS A 289 -2.06 -11.85 15.73
CA LYS A 289 -3.44 -12.18 15.35
C LYS A 289 -4.42 -11.86 16.46
N ALA A 290 -4.10 -12.26 17.69
CA ALA A 290 -4.94 -11.98 18.86
C ALA A 290 -5.13 -10.47 19.06
N CYS A 291 -4.05 -9.69 18.99
CA CYS A 291 -4.10 -8.23 19.07
C CYS A 291 -4.95 -7.60 17.96
N LEU A 292 -4.84 -8.10 16.72
CA LEU A 292 -5.65 -7.61 15.60
C LEU A 292 -7.13 -7.95 15.78
N CYS A 293 -7.44 -9.16 16.24
CA CYS A 293 -8.81 -9.56 16.56
C CYS A 293 -9.40 -8.70 17.69
N GLU A 294 -8.64 -8.44 18.76
CA GLU A 294 -9.07 -7.57 19.85
C GLU A 294 -9.32 -6.14 19.35
N TYR A 295 -8.42 -5.61 18.54
CA TYR A 295 -8.61 -4.29 17.93
C TYR A 295 -9.87 -4.25 17.06
N ALA A 296 -10.08 -5.24 16.21
CA ALA A 296 -11.28 -5.33 15.36
C ALA A 296 -12.57 -5.47 16.20
N MET A 297 -12.56 -6.27 17.26
CA MET A 297 -13.67 -6.35 18.21
C MET A 297 -14.02 -5.00 18.82
N ASN A 298 -12.99 -4.23 19.20
CA ASN A 298 -13.18 -2.89 19.78
C ASN A 298 -13.78 -1.90 18.76
N VAL A 299 -13.36 -1.97 17.50
CA VAL A 299 -13.86 -1.10 16.43
C VAL A 299 -15.28 -1.50 16.00
N PHE A 300 -15.51 -2.73 15.65
CA PHE A 300 -16.79 -3.20 15.07
C PHE A 300 -17.87 -3.56 16.10
N GLY A 301 -17.47 -3.91 17.33
CA GLY A 301 -18.39 -4.39 18.36
C GLY A 301 -19.00 -5.77 18.04
N GLU A 302 -18.28 -6.60 17.29
CA GLU A 302 -18.60 -7.99 16.98
C GLU A 302 -17.41 -8.89 17.35
N THR A 303 -17.63 -10.19 17.53
CA THR A 303 -16.58 -11.13 17.91
C THR A 303 -15.77 -11.57 16.69
N PHE A 304 -14.46 -11.46 16.76
CA PHE A 304 -13.52 -12.00 15.76
C PHE A 304 -12.74 -13.17 16.37
N LEU A 305 -12.65 -14.26 15.65
CA LEU A 305 -11.85 -15.43 16.03
C LEU A 305 -10.54 -15.44 15.23
N GLU A 306 -9.47 -15.96 15.80
CA GLU A 306 -8.18 -16.02 15.10
C GLU A 306 -8.23 -16.89 13.83
N GLU A 307 -9.09 -17.91 13.80
CA GLU A 307 -9.34 -18.75 12.62
C GLU A 307 -9.98 -17.99 11.46
N ASN A 308 -10.63 -16.85 11.76
CA ASN A 308 -11.27 -15.98 10.78
C ASN A 308 -10.32 -14.89 10.24
N VAL A 309 -9.04 -14.95 10.64
CA VAL A 309 -7.98 -14.13 10.06
C VAL A 309 -7.39 -14.85 8.85
N ILE A 310 -7.65 -14.31 7.68
CA ILE A 310 -7.20 -14.86 6.41
C ILE A 310 -5.88 -14.24 6.03
N GLU A 311 -4.85 -15.07 5.94
CA GLU A 311 -3.50 -14.70 5.51
C GLU A 311 -3.23 -15.15 4.08
N GLU A 312 -2.18 -14.60 3.46
CA GLU A 312 -1.78 -15.02 2.13
C GLU A 312 -1.18 -16.44 2.13
N HIS A 313 -1.62 -17.26 1.20
CA HIS A 313 -1.03 -18.58 0.97
C HIS A 313 -0.11 -18.51 -0.25
N ARG A 314 1.21 -18.67 -0.02
CA ARG A 314 2.21 -18.71 -1.08
C ARG A 314 2.77 -20.11 -1.28
N ILE A 315 3.21 -20.39 -2.50
CA ILE A 315 3.90 -21.65 -2.81
C ILE A 315 5.19 -21.68 -1.98
N ALA A 316 5.49 -22.82 -1.36
CA ALA A 316 6.76 -22.98 -0.65
C ALA A 316 7.94 -22.84 -1.63
N VAL A 317 9.05 -22.29 -1.16
CA VAL A 317 10.22 -21.99 -2.03
C VAL A 317 10.74 -23.26 -2.69
N ASP A 318 10.84 -24.37 -1.95
CA ASP A 318 11.33 -25.64 -2.44
C ASP A 318 10.36 -26.31 -3.44
N ASP A 319 9.06 -26.04 -3.34
CA ASP A 319 8.07 -26.51 -4.32
C ASP A 319 8.03 -25.63 -5.57
N TYR A 320 8.52 -24.40 -5.46
CA TYR A 320 8.49 -23.44 -6.57
C TYR A 320 9.74 -23.48 -7.43
N VAL A 321 10.92 -23.72 -6.86
CA VAL A 321 12.22 -23.72 -7.55
C VAL A 321 12.77 -25.13 -7.63
N ASP A 322 12.82 -25.65 -8.84
CA ASP A 322 13.35 -26.99 -9.13
C ASP A 322 14.83 -26.89 -9.53
N VAL A 323 15.73 -26.98 -8.55
CA VAL A 323 17.16 -26.70 -8.72
C VAL A 323 17.85 -27.77 -9.56
N VAL A 324 18.35 -27.36 -10.73
CA VAL A 324 19.17 -28.20 -11.63
C VAL A 324 20.61 -27.70 -11.69
N SER A 325 20.84 -26.39 -11.52
CA SER A 325 22.16 -25.76 -11.57
C SER A 325 22.25 -24.59 -10.61
N ASN A 326 23.46 -24.18 -10.27
CA ASN A 326 23.67 -22.98 -9.45
C ASN A 326 23.38 -21.67 -10.21
N GLY A 327 23.67 -21.62 -11.50
CA GLY A 327 23.25 -20.58 -12.43
C GLY A 327 24.05 -19.26 -12.37
N ILE A 328 25.12 -19.14 -11.61
CA ILE A 328 25.93 -17.91 -11.54
C ILE A 328 26.96 -17.88 -12.66
N PRO A 329 26.98 -16.84 -13.52
CA PRO A 329 27.99 -16.67 -14.55
C PRO A 329 29.37 -16.32 -13.96
N ASP A 330 30.42 -16.45 -14.80
CA ASP A 330 31.76 -15.95 -14.45
C ASP A 330 31.73 -14.45 -14.11
N GLY A 331 32.45 -14.05 -13.08
CA GLY A 331 32.47 -12.67 -12.63
C GLY A 331 32.99 -11.65 -13.64
N LYS A 332 33.79 -12.10 -14.65
CA LYS A 332 34.19 -11.22 -15.76
C LYS A 332 32.99 -10.87 -16.64
N LEU A 333 32.12 -11.84 -16.91
CA LEU A 333 30.91 -11.63 -17.69
C LEU A 333 29.89 -10.78 -16.93
N ILE A 334 29.80 -10.94 -15.61
CA ILE A 334 28.93 -10.11 -14.75
C ILE A 334 29.32 -8.64 -14.84
N LYS A 335 30.62 -8.30 -14.87
CA LYS A 335 31.11 -6.92 -15.00
C LYS A 335 30.67 -6.24 -16.30
N GLU A 336 30.43 -6.99 -17.36
CA GLU A 336 29.89 -6.50 -18.63
C GLU A 336 28.38 -6.23 -18.57
N CYS A 337 27.71 -6.74 -17.55
CA CYS A 337 26.25 -6.64 -17.35
C CYS A 337 25.85 -5.44 -16.49
N VAL A 338 26.55 -4.33 -16.56
CA VAL A 338 26.16 -3.07 -15.91
C VAL A 338 25.19 -2.31 -16.81
N PHE A 339 24.12 -1.75 -16.24
CA PHE A 339 23.24 -0.84 -16.98
C PHE A 339 24.01 0.44 -17.32
N GLN A 340 24.07 0.79 -18.59
CA GLN A 340 24.81 1.97 -19.10
C GLN A 340 23.81 3.07 -19.48
N ASN A 341 24.27 4.33 -19.49
CA ASN A 341 23.41 5.47 -19.80
C ASN A 341 22.75 5.41 -21.18
N ASP A 342 23.41 4.74 -22.14
CA ASP A 342 22.91 4.58 -23.51
C ASP A 342 22.07 3.33 -23.71
N ASP A 343 21.90 2.50 -22.67
CA ASP A 343 21.10 1.28 -22.75
C ASP A 343 19.59 1.59 -22.79
N THR A 344 18.92 0.93 -23.71
CA THR A 344 17.49 0.70 -23.55
C THR A 344 17.26 -0.51 -22.63
N VAL A 345 16.06 -0.61 -22.05
CA VAL A 345 15.70 -1.79 -21.25
C VAL A 345 15.93 -3.09 -22.03
N ASP A 346 15.59 -3.10 -23.31
CA ASP A 346 15.72 -4.29 -24.17
C ASP A 346 17.19 -4.67 -24.42
N THR A 347 18.06 -3.70 -24.68
CA THR A 347 19.49 -3.96 -24.88
C THR A 347 20.16 -4.50 -23.64
N TYR A 348 19.80 -3.97 -22.48
CA TYR A 348 20.29 -4.47 -21.20
C TYR A 348 19.77 -5.87 -20.90
N ILE A 349 18.47 -6.14 -21.07
CA ILE A 349 17.89 -7.47 -20.86
C ILE A 349 18.52 -8.51 -21.80
N ARG A 350 18.68 -8.22 -23.08
CA ARG A 350 19.37 -9.14 -24.01
C ARG A 350 20.79 -9.45 -23.57
N ARG A 351 21.52 -8.45 -23.07
CA ARG A 351 22.90 -8.63 -22.57
C ARG A 351 22.92 -9.54 -21.34
N ILE A 352 22.07 -9.33 -20.34
CA ILE A 352 22.03 -10.20 -19.16
C ILE A 352 21.48 -11.60 -19.50
N CYS A 353 20.49 -11.73 -20.39
CA CYS A 353 20.01 -13.02 -20.87
C CYS A 353 21.13 -13.82 -21.55
N LYS A 354 21.96 -13.18 -22.39
CA LYS A 354 23.11 -13.82 -23.05
C LYS A 354 24.03 -14.51 -22.04
N TYR A 355 24.37 -13.84 -20.95
CA TYR A 355 25.35 -14.36 -19.99
C TYR A 355 24.73 -15.25 -18.91
N TRP A 356 23.55 -14.90 -18.41
CA TRP A 356 22.88 -15.66 -17.36
C TRP A 356 22.15 -16.90 -17.89
N LEU A 357 21.48 -16.78 -19.05
CA LEU A 357 20.64 -17.81 -19.61
C LEU A 357 21.27 -18.50 -20.84
N LYS A 358 22.45 -18.00 -21.28
CA LYS A 358 23.12 -18.45 -22.53
C LYS A 358 22.27 -18.30 -23.79
N ASN A 359 21.28 -17.40 -23.75
CA ASN A 359 20.36 -17.11 -24.85
C ASN A 359 19.98 -15.61 -24.81
N SER A 360 20.52 -14.81 -25.75
CA SER A 360 20.25 -13.36 -25.83
C SER A 360 18.83 -13.02 -26.22
N GLU A 361 18.11 -13.95 -26.88
CA GLU A 361 16.75 -13.75 -27.39
C GLU A 361 15.72 -14.52 -26.54
N ALA A 362 16.07 -14.89 -25.29
CA ALA A 362 15.15 -15.60 -24.41
C ALA A 362 13.86 -14.78 -24.19
N SER A 363 12.73 -15.38 -24.50
CA SER A 363 11.43 -14.80 -24.19
C SER A 363 11.21 -14.71 -22.67
N PRO A 364 10.31 -13.84 -22.19
CA PRO A 364 10.01 -13.75 -20.76
C PRO A 364 9.60 -15.08 -20.10
N ILE A 365 8.95 -15.97 -20.84
CA ILE A 365 8.54 -17.29 -20.36
C ILE A 365 9.74 -18.23 -20.25
N GLU A 366 10.59 -18.30 -21.29
CA GLU A 366 11.81 -19.11 -21.28
C GLU A 366 12.79 -18.65 -20.19
N ALA A 367 12.92 -17.34 -19.99
CA ALA A 367 13.69 -16.77 -18.88
C ALA A 367 13.12 -17.23 -17.53
N GLY A 368 11.81 -17.22 -17.36
CA GLY A 368 11.14 -17.70 -16.16
C GLY A 368 11.39 -19.18 -15.88
N ILE A 369 11.31 -20.05 -16.90
CA ILE A 369 11.60 -21.48 -16.78
C ILE A 369 13.07 -21.69 -16.36
N SER A 370 14.00 -20.94 -16.97
CA SER A 370 15.43 -21.05 -16.67
C SER A 370 15.74 -20.60 -15.24
N LEU A 371 15.18 -19.48 -14.79
CA LEU A 371 15.40 -18.95 -13.44
C LEU A 371 14.87 -19.88 -12.34
N ARG A 372 13.75 -20.54 -12.56
CA ARG A 372 13.22 -21.54 -11.62
C ARG A 372 14.12 -22.77 -11.43
N ARG A 373 15.10 -22.97 -12.28
CA ARG A 373 16.07 -24.08 -12.20
C ARG A 373 17.40 -23.67 -11.57
N MET A 374 17.54 -22.42 -11.11
CA MET A 374 18.79 -21.89 -10.57
C MET A 374 18.79 -21.89 -9.04
N GLY A 375 19.83 -22.48 -8.43
CA GLY A 375 20.01 -22.52 -6.98
C GLY A 375 20.12 -21.13 -6.36
N ILE A 376 20.78 -20.19 -7.03
CA ILE A 376 20.90 -18.81 -6.56
C ILE A 376 19.54 -18.10 -6.46
N VAL A 377 18.57 -18.43 -7.32
CA VAL A 377 17.21 -17.87 -7.26
C VAL A 377 16.46 -18.43 -6.05
N ARG A 378 16.64 -19.73 -5.74
CA ARG A 378 16.10 -20.34 -4.52
C ARG A 378 16.65 -19.65 -3.27
N ASP A 379 17.97 -19.48 -3.20
CA ASP A 379 18.61 -18.87 -2.05
C ASP A 379 18.23 -17.39 -1.89
N LEU A 380 18.09 -16.66 -3.01
CA LEU A 380 17.58 -15.29 -3.01
C LEU A 380 16.14 -15.21 -2.47
N LEU A 381 15.26 -16.17 -2.85
CA LEU A 381 13.91 -16.26 -2.31
C LEU A 381 13.92 -16.54 -0.80
N PHE A 382 14.78 -17.43 -0.30
CA PHE A 382 14.90 -17.70 1.13
C PHE A 382 15.37 -16.48 1.92
N VAL A 383 16.28 -15.70 1.35
CA VAL A 383 16.79 -14.47 1.98
C VAL A 383 15.71 -13.38 2.05
N LEU A 384 14.83 -13.30 1.04
CA LEU A 384 13.88 -12.19 0.86
C LEU A 384 12.42 -12.53 1.23
N LYS A 385 12.10 -13.78 1.57
CA LYS A 385 10.71 -14.21 1.81
C LYS A 385 10.05 -13.52 3.01
N ASP A 386 10.83 -13.21 4.05
CA ASP A 386 10.32 -12.77 5.35
C ASP A 386 10.46 -11.25 5.57
N GLY A 387 10.96 -10.49 4.57
CA GLY A 387 11.16 -9.06 4.78
C GLY A 387 11.61 -8.28 3.55
N ILE A 388 12.00 -7.05 3.83
CA ILE A 388 12.58 -6.13 2.86
C ILE A 388 14.04 -5.90 3.23
N LEU A 389 14.95 -5.98 2.26
CA LEU A 389 16.39 -5.84 2.48
C LEU A 389 17.02 -4.91 1.44
N SER A 390 18.05 -4.18 1.84
CA SER A 390 18.94 -3.46 0.92
C SER A 390 19.81 -4.45 0.13
N ILE A 391 20.39 -4.00 -0.98
CA ILE A 391 21.31 -4.83 -1.78
C ILE A 391 22.52 -5.31 -0.95
N ASP A 392 23.01 -4.48 -0.03
CA ASP A 392 24.13 -4.83 0.85
C ASP A 392 23.76 -5.93 1.85
N GLU A 393 22.56 -5.86 2.44
CA GLU A 393 22.06 -6.89 3.33
C GLU A 393 21.80 -8.21 2.59
N ILE A 394 21.24 -8.14 1.36
CA ILE A 394 21.06 -9.32 0.51
C ILE A 394 22.39 -9.99 0.23
N GLN A 395 23.42 -9.20 -0.16
CA GLN A 395 24.74 -9.70 -0.41
C GLN A 395 25.34 -10.42 0.80
N ASN A 396 25.19 -9.85 1.99
CA ASN A 396 25.71 -10.45 3.22
C ASN A 396 24.98 -11.76 3.57
N LYS A 397 23.66 -11.82 3.38
CA LYS A 397 22.86 -13.03 3.67
C LYS A 397 23.05 -14.14 2.63
N LEU A 398 23.47 -13.83 1.41
CA LEU A 398 23.82 -14.83 0.38
C LEU A 398 25.19 -15.49 0.60
N GLU A 399 25.94 -15.12 1.63
CA GLU A 399 27.26 -15.71 1.92
C GLU A 399 27.25 -17.21 2.16
N ASP A 400 26.11 -17.77 2.55
CA ASP A 400 25.95 -19.23 2.72
C ASP A 400 25.86 -19.98 1.39
N ASN A 401 25.51 -19.30 0.28
CA ASN A 401 25.57 -19.89 -1.06
C ASN A 401 27.03 -20.06 -1.52
N THR A 402 27.44 -21.30 -1.80
CA THR A 402 28.84 -21.65 -2.15
C THR A 402 29.35 -20.93 -3.40
N GLU A 403 28.52 -20.81 -4.43
CA GLU A 403 28.93 -20.15 -5.69
C GLU A 403 28.97 -18.63 -5.54
N PHE A 404 28.04 -18.04 -4.77
CA PHE A 404 28.07 -16.61 -4.47
C PHE A 404 29.29 -16.26 -3.61
N ARG A 405 29.63 -17.12 -2.65
CA ARG A 405 30.86 -17.00 -1.84
C ARG A 405 32.09 -17.06 -2.73
N ARG A 406 32.15 -17.99 -3.69
CA ARG A 406 33.24 -18.09 -4.67
C ARG A 406 33.36 -16.81 -5.51
N LEU A 407 32.25 -16.29 -6.01
CA LEU A 407 32.21 -15.01 -6.73
C LEU A 407 32.80 -13.87 -5.89
N ARG A 408 32.44 -13.80 -4.60
CA ARG A 408 32.96 -12.79 -3.67
C ARG A 408 34.46 -12.95 -3.40
N GLN A 409 34.94 -14.16 -3.29
CA GLN A 409 36.39 -14.42 -3.08
C GLN A 409 37.24 -14.09 -4.32
N GLN A 410 36.72 -14.30 -5.50
CA GLN A 410 37.43 -14.08 -6.78
C GLN A 410 37.28 -12.65 -7.31
N HIS A 411 36.26 -11.93 -6.89
CA HIS A 411 35.91 -10.59 -7.37
C HIS A 411 35.58 -9.66 -6.21
N ASN A 412 35.53 -8.36 -6.51
CA ASN A 412 35.21 -7.34 -5.51
C ASN A 412 33.70 -7.30 -5.21
N GLU A 413 33.36 -6.65 -4.12
CA GLU A 413 31.99 -6.43 -3.64
C GLU A 413 31.06 -5.81 -4.71
N LYS A 414 31.58 -4.90 -5.54
CA LYS A 414 30.85 -4.28 -6.63
C LYS A 414 30.33 -5.31 -7.65
N THR A 415 31.12 -6.35 -7.97
CA THR A 415 30.71 -7.42 -8.89
C THR A 415 29.56 -8.25 -8.32
N CYS A 416 29.58 -8.50 -7.01
CA CYS A 416 28.49 -9.20 -6.32
C CYS A 416 27.17 -8.40 -6.35
N LYS A 417 27.25 -7.08 -6.13
CA LYS A 417 26.08 -6.20 -6.26
C LYS A 417 25.49 -6.21 -7.68
N ILE A 418 26.35 -6.14 -8.70
CA ILE A 418 25.91 -6.25 -10.10
C ILE A 418 25.21 -7.59 -10.35
N ALA A 419 25.71 -8.71 -9.81
CA ALA A 419 25.10 -10.02 -9.95
C ALA A 419 23.67 -10.05 -9.36
N ILE A 420 23.48 -9.48 -8.17
CA ILE A 420 22.16 -9.38 -7.54
C ILE A 420 21.22 -8.51 -8.37
N GLU A 421 21.71 -7.35 -8.84
CA GLU A 421 20.94 -6.43 -9.69
C GLU A 421 20.49 -7.10 -11.01
N ASN A 422 21.38 -7.87 -11.65
CA ASN A 422 21.06 -8.62 -12.85
C ASN A 422 19.98 -9.68 -12.60
N LEU A 423 20.08 -10.43 -11.49
CA LEU A 423 19.06 -11.41 -11.09
C LEU A 423 17.70 -10.75 -10.88
N LEU A 424 17.65 -9.65 -10.16
CA LEU A 424 16.41 -8.90 -9.90
C LEU A 424 15.82 -8.34 -11.20
N ALA A 425 16.68 -7.89 -12.14
CA ALA A 425 16.24 -7.43 -13.45
C ALA A 425 15.65 -8.56 -14.29
N LEU A 426 16.30 -9.74 -14.29
CA LEU A 426 15.80 -10.95 -14.96
C LEU A 426 14.48 -11.43 -14.37
N ILE A 427 14.35 -11.42 -13.03
CA ILE A 427 13.11 -11.79 -12.35
C ILE A 427 11.98 -10.83 -12.73
N ALA A 428 12.26 -9.51 -12.79
CA ALA A 428 11.30 -8.50 -13.20
C ALA A 428 10.83 -8.66 -14.66
N TYR A 429 11.75 -9.08 -15.54
CA TYR A 429 11.47 -9.38 -16.95
C TYR A 429 10.65 -10.64 -17.13
N SER A 430 10.92 -11.66 -16.31
CA SER A 430 10.42 -13.02 -16.49
C SER A 430 8.94 -13.17 -16.17
N LYS A 431 8.28 -14.03 -16.93
CA LYS A 431 6.85 -14.34 -16.77
C LYS A 431 6.62 -15.84 -16.67
N ARG A 432 5.47 -16.22 -16.14
CA ARG A 432 4.95 -17.59 -16.17
C ARG A 432 3.62 -17.65 -16.90
N LEU A 433 3.37 -18.77 -17.57
CA LEU A 433 2.12 -19.04 -18.26
C LEU A 433 1.15 -19.72 -17.30
N LEU A 434 -0.06 -19.23 -17.22
CA LEU A 434 -1.17 -19.88 -16.53
C LEU A 434 -1.89 -20.88 -17.44
N ALA A 435 -2.65 -21.83 -16.87
CA ALA A 435 -3.43 -22.81 -17.61
C ALA A 435 -4.41 -22.20 -18.63
N ASN A 436 -4.91 -21.00 -18.35
CA ASN A 436 -5.80 -20.24 -19.24
C ASN A 436 -5.07 -19.45 -20.36
N GLY A 437 -3.77 -19.66 -20.54
CA GLY A 437 -2.96 -18.98 -21.57
C GLY A 437 -2.53 -17.54 -21.21
N LYS A 438 -2.96 -16.98 -20.07
CA LYS A 438 -2.49 -15.66 -19.61
C LYS A 438 -1.07 -15.74 -19.06
N THR A 439 -0.29 -14.72 -19.33
CA THR A 439 1.06 -14.56 -18.75
C THR A 439 1.03 -13.61 -17.59
N ILE A 440 1.65 -14.01 -16.48
CA ILE A 440 1.79 -13.20 -15.27
C ILE A 440 3.25 -13.12 -14.84
N PRO A 441 3.63 -12.17 -13.96
CA PRO A 441 4.99 -12.11 -13.41
C PRO A 441 5.44 -13.46 -12.84
N LEU A 442 6.72 -13.76 -12.98
CA LEU A 442 7.30 -14.98 -12.43
C LEU A 442 7.15 -15.05 -10.92
N MET A 443 7.52 -13.97 -10.25
CA MET A 443 7.50 -13.80 -8.79
C MET A 443 7.03 -12.38 -8.46
N TYR A 444 6.67 -12.15 -7.20
CA TYR A 444 6.29 -10.83 -6.71
C TYR A 444 7.54 -10.08 -6.23
N LEU A 445 8.12 -9.29 -7.12
CA LEU A 445 9.23 -8.40 -6.83
C LEU A 445 8.70 -7.01 -6.51
N GLN A 446 9.06 -6.48 -5.34
CA GLN A 446 8.79 -5.11 -4.96
C GLN A 446 10.11 -4.40 -4.63
N VAL A 447 10.24 -3.17 -5.11
CA VAL A 447 11.34 -2.28 -4.77
C VAL A 447 10.75 -1.04 -4.10
N GLN A 448 11.24 -0.74 -2.90
CA GLN A 448 10.76 0.36 -2.07
C GLN A 448 11.88 1.38 -1.90
N LEU A 449 11.57 2.63 -2.21
CA LEU A 449 12.43 3.77 -1.95
C LEU A 449 11.71 4.68 -0.95
N TRP A 450 12.26 4.84 0.24
CA TRP A 450 11.65 5.65 1.29
C TRP A 450 12.24 7.04 1.27
N GLN A 451 11.38 8.04 1.18
CA GLN A 451 11.74 9.45 1.25
C GLN A 451 11.36 10.01 2.62
N ARG A 452 12.29 10.71 3.26
CA ARG A 452 12.00 11.48 4.48
C ARG A 452 11.30 12.79 4.15
N GLU A 453 10.51 13.29 5.08
CA GLU A 453 9.87 14.60 4.93
C GLU A 453 10.87 15.74 5.13
N LEU A 454 10.95 16.67 4.18
CA LEU A 454 11.81 17.84 4.27
C LEU A 454 11.51 18.71 5.49
N SER A 455 10.25 18.73 5.96
CA SER A 455 9.83 19.41 7.20
C SER A 455 10.50 18.86 8.46
N GLY A 456 11.09 17.67 8.38
CA GLY A 456 11.88 17.06 9.45
C GLY A 456 13.33 17.52 9.53
N ILE A 457 13.81 18.39 8.61
CA ILE A 457 15.16 18.90 8.62
C ILE A 457 15.31 20.01 9.64
N LEU A 458 16.31 19.87 10.50
CA LEU A 458 16.74 20.88 11.46
C LEU A 458 18.17 21.32 11.14
N ARG A 459 18.51 22.56 11.47
CA ARG A 459 19.86 23.12 11.35
C ARG A 459 20.39 23.46 12.74
N TYR A 460 21.62 23.03 13.04
CA TYR A 460 22.28 23.43 14.28
C TYR A 460 22.52 24.93 14.33
N VAL A 461 22.33 25.54 15.51
CA VAL A 461 22.56 26.97 15.75
C VAL A 461 24.04 27.18 16.02
N GLN A 462 24.81 27.23 14.95
CA GLN A 462 26.25 27.39 14.97
C GLN A 462 26.76 28.09 13.68
N LYS A 463 28.04 28.50 13.66
CA LYS A 463 28.62 29.23 12.54
C LYS A 463 28.71 28.36 11.28
N GLU A 464 29.22 27.14 11.42
CA GLU A 464 29.33 26.22 10.31
C GLU A 464 27.99 25.51 10.06
N PRO A 465 27.48 25.51 8.81
CA PRO A 465 26.18 24.89 8.51
C PRO A 465 26.24 23.37 8.70
N GLU A 466 25.40 22.86 9.59
CA GLU A 466 25.24 21.44 9.83
C GLU A 466 23.73 21.13 10.00
N PHE A 467 23.27 20.03 9.38
CA PHE A 467 21.87 19.63 9.36
C PHE A 467 21.69 18.27 10.03
N VAL A 468 20.51 18.07 10.59
CA VAL A 468 20.13 16.83 11.25
C VAL A 468 18.64 16.56 11.03
N TRP A 469 18.27 15.29 10.94
CA TRP A 469 16.84 14.91 10.94
C TRP A 469 16.31 14.96 12.36
N ARG A 470 15.09 15.48 12.52
CA ARG A 470 14.41 15.54 13.83
C ARG A 470 14.40 14.19 14.56
N GLY A 471 14.18 13.08 13.84
CA GLY A 471 14.19 11.73 14.39
C GLY A 471 15.56 11.22 14.83
N ASN A 472 16.64 11.89 14.41
CA ASN A 472 18.02 11.51 14.72
C ASN A 472 18.67 12.45 15.77
N LEU A 473 17.90 13.41 16.33
CA LEU A 473 18.41 14.23 17.42
C LEU A 473 18.82 13.36 18.59
N ASN A 474 20.10 13.44 18.95
CA ASN A 474 20.58 12.82 20.16
C ASN A 474 20.18 13.68 21.37
N LYS A 475 19.52 13.06 22.35
CA LYS A 475 19.12 13.73 23.59
C LYS A 475 20.28 14.19 24.45
N ASP A 476 21.45 13.57 24.26
CA ASP A 476 22.69 13.90 24.97
C ASP A 476 23.52 14.98 24.26
N ASP A 477 23.09 15.46 23.09
CA ASP A 477 23.76 16.53 22.36
C ASP A 477 23.32 17.89 22.92
N GLU A 478 24.24 18.62 23.54
CA GLU A 478 23.98 19.94 24.10
C GLU A 478 23.77 21.05 23.04
N ARG A 479 24.05 20.74 21.76
CA ARG A 479 23.85 21.68 20.66
C ARG A 479 22.38 21.90 20.36
N ILE A 480 21.99 23.13 20.11
CA ILE A 480 20.63 23.50 19.75
C ILE A 480 20.44 23.33 18.25
N ALA A 481 19.46 22.54 17.84
CA ALA A 481 19.00 22.41 16.47
C ALA A 481 17.57 22.92 16.32
N LEU A 482 17.31 23.79 15.36
CA LEU A 482 16.01 24.43 15.14
C LEU A 482 15.52 24.19 13.70
N PRO A 483 14.19 24.27 13.46
CA PRO A 483 13.65 24.30 12.12
C PRO A 483 14.25 25.43 11.30
N MET A 484 14.56 25.17 10.05
CA MET A 484 15.09 26.20 9.15
C MET A 484 14.02 26.84 8.30
N TYR A 485 14.22 28.09 7.90
CA TYR A 485 13.48 28.71 6.82
C TYR A 485 14.37 28.91 5.60
N PHE A 486 13.72 29.00 4.45
CA PHE A 486 14.32 29.33 3.15
C PHE A 486 13.42 30.30 2.40
N CYS A 487 13.98 31.41 1.96
CA CYS A 487 13.29 32.39 1.12
C CYS A 487 13.44 32.03 -0.35
N ARG A 488 12.35 31.78 -1.04
CA ARG A 488 12.36 31.42 -2.48
C ARG A 488 12.78 32.56 -3.39
N ASP A 489 12.60 33.81 -2.97
CA ASP A 489 12.90 34.97 -3.81
C ASP A 489 14.38 35.37 -3.76
N CYS A 490 15.01 35.30 -2.59
CA CYS A 490 16.39 35.81 -2.42
C CYS A 490 17.38 34.75 -1.94
N GLY A 491 16.95 33.52 -1.68
CA GLY A 491 17.81 32.44 -1.19
C GLY A 491 18.27 32.58 0.26
N ALA A 492 17.81 33.59 0.99
CA ALA A 492 18.15 33.76 2.40
C ALA A 492 17.65 32.59 3.25
N SER A 493 18.45 32.17 4.21
CA SER A 493 18.11 31.06 5.10
C SER A 493 18.50 31.37 6.54
N GLY A 494 17.89 30.64 7.48
CA GLY A 494 18.17 30.76 8.90
C GLY A 494 17.29 29.82 9.70
N TRP A 495 17.00 30.20 10.93
CA TRP A 495 16.26 29.37 11.88
C TRP A 495 14.89 29.96 12.20
N ILE A 496 13.94 29.10 12.49
CA ILE A 496 12.63 29.48 13.01
C ILE A 496 12.66 29.25 14.52
N SER A 497 12.24 30.22 15.30
CA SER A 497 12.06 30.06 16.74
C SER A 497 10.86 30.87 17.24
N ARG A 498 10.45 30.64 18.49
CA ARG A 498 9.38 31.34 19.19
C ARG A 498 9.97 32.11 20.36
N ARG A 499 9.49 33.35 20.60
CA ARG A 499 9.82 34.14 21.78
C ARG A 499 8.57 34.78 22.33
N LEU A 500 8.22 34.49 23.58
CA LEU A 500 7.13 35.16 24.27
C LEU A 500 7.53 36.60 24.63
N ALA A 501 6.58 37.53 24.66
CA ALA A 501 6.82 38.89 25.01
C ALA A 501 7.37 39.06 26.46
N THR A 502 7.13 38.06 27.30
CA THR A 502 7.56 38.00 28.71
C THR A 502 8.91 37.30 28.88
N ASP A 503 9.53 36.81 27.82
CA ASP A 503 10.80 36.04 27.87
C ASP A 503 11.83 36.68 26.95
N ASP A 504 13.03 36.88 27.45
CA ASP A 504 14.17 37.36 26.64
C ASP A 504 14.88 36.27 25.83
N ARG A 505 14.46 35.02 25.99
CA ARG A 505 15.06 33.87 25.33
C ARG A 505 14.18 33.33 24.21
N TYR A 506 14.83 32.83 23.16
CA TYR A 506 14.19 32.08 22.10
C TYR A 506 13.99 30.61 22.51
N CYS A 507 12.82 30.07 22.20
CA CYS A 507 12.49 28.68 22.48
C CYS A 507 13.37 27.72 21.64
N SER A 508 13.99 26.74 22.30
CA SER A 508 14.77 25.68 21.66
C SER A 508 14.01 24.36 21.48
N ASP A 509 12.79 24.27 22.02
CA ASP A 509 11.96 23.07 21.85
C ASP A 509 11.30 23.05 20.46
N VAL A 510 11.76 22.12 19.62
CA VAL A 510 11.33 21.98 18.22
C VAL A 510 9.83 21.75 18.09
N LYS A 511 9.22 21.01 19.03
CA LYS A 511 7.78 20.71 18.98
C LYS A 511 6.96 21.98 19.20
N THR A 512 7.30 22.75 20.21
CA THR A 512 6.66 24.04 20.52
C THR A 512 6.81 25.03 19.37
N VAL A 513 8.02 25.13 18.79
CA VAL A 513 8.28 26.03 17.66
C VAL A 513 7.44 25.64 16.43
N ASN A 514 7.37 24.36 16.10
CA ASN A 514 6.58 23.90 14.95
C ASN A 514 5.07 24.10 15.16
N THR A 515 4.56 23.86 16.36
CA THR A 515 3.15 24.10 16.68
C THR A 515 2.81 25.59 16.51
N ALA A 516 3.60 26.47 17.10
CA ALA A 516 3.42 27.92 16.98
C ALA A 516 3.50 28.42 15.53
N PHE A 517 4.42 27.85 14.73
CA PHE A 517 4.54 28.17 13.31
C PHE A 517 3.32 27.69 12.51
N ALA A 518 2.83 26.48 12.76
CA ALA A 518 1.64 25.93 12.09
C ALA A 518 0.36 26.70 12.45
N GLU A 519 0.23 27.17 13.70
CA GLU A 519 -0.88 27.98 14.20
C GLU A 519 -0.76 29.47 13.82
N ARG A 520 0.32 29.87 13.15
CA ARG A 520 0.62 31.25 12.73
C ARG A 520 0.62 32.22 13.89
N GLU A 521 1.19 31.84 15.03
CA GLU A 521 1.34 32.71 16.18
C GLU A 521 2.20 33.94 15.85
N LYS A 522 1.90 35.10 16.47
CA LYS A 522 2.63 36.35 16.24
C LYS A 522 4.04 36.33 16.84
N GLU A 523 4.29 35.46 17.80
CA GLU A 523 5.54 35.31 18.54
C GLU A 523 6.58 34.44 17.82
N VAL A 524 6.32 34.04 16.57
CA VAL A 524 7.29 33.30 15.74
C VAL A 524 8.23 34.27 15.03
N TYR A 525 9.51 33.99 15.13
CA TYR A 525 10.59 34.83 14.59
C TYR A 525 11.47 34.04 13.64
N LEU A 526 11.91 34.71 12.56
CA LEU A 526 12.92 34.20 11.64
C LEU A 526 14.29 34.79 12.05
N LEU A 527 15.24 33.93 12.38
CA LEU A 527 16.57 34.30 12.87
C LEU A 527 17.60 34.08 11.76
N ASN A 528 18.50 35.05 11.56
CA ASN A 528 19.59 34.96 10.60
C ASN A 528 20.93 35.28 11.27
N THR A 529 22.04 34.75 10.74
CA THR A 529 23.40 35.02 11.18
C THR A 529 23.90 36.42 10.85
N GLU A 530 23.29 37.14 9.93
CA GLU A 530 23.68 38.50 9.50
C GLU A 530 23.36 39.62 10.53
N MET A 531 22.84 39.31 11.70
CA MET A 531 22.63 40.30 12.74
C MET A 531 23.90 40.63 13.48
N LYS A 532 24.83 41.31 12.80
CA LYS A 532 25.77 42.31 13.36
C LYS A 532 26.59 42.96 12.24
N ARG A 533 26.07 44.01 11.70
CA ARG A 533 26.88 45.20 11.39
C ARG A 533 26.21 46.42 11.97
#